data_a001eca0fa8fe0d692d2ff2bb9ffc485
#
_entry.id   a001eca0fa8fe0d692d2ff2bb9ffc485
#
_cell.length_a   1.000
_cell.length_b   1.000
_cell.length_c   1.000
_cell.angle_alpha   90.00
_cell.angle_beta   90.00
_cell.angle_gamma   90.00
#
_symmetry.space_group_name_H-M   'P 1'
#
loop_
_entity.id
_entity.type
_entity.pdbx_description
1 polymer ?
#
loop_
_entity_poly.entity_id
_entity_poly.type
_entity_poly.pdbx_seq_one_letter_code
_entity_poly.pdbx_strand_id
1 'polypeptide(L)'
;THEMQIVKDIANRVAVMQNGKLIEEGSVLDIFTNPQNELTQDFITTATGITEAMVKINQQKIVQDLPADSVLAHLKYAGTVTDTAIINDIYKQYQVSANILHANIEILDNVPVGEMVVILSGNAENLASAQSNLQAAGVELKVLKGGI
;
A
#
# COMPACT_ATOMS: atom_id res chain seq x y z
N THR A 1 23.57 1.82 5.54
CA THR A 1 22.82 1.10 6.57
C THR A 1 21.69 0.29 5.96
N HIS A 2 21.27 -0.75 6.59
CA HIS A 2 20.07 -1.53 6.32
C HIS A 2 18.95 -1.25 7.35
N GLU A 3 19.21 -0.36 8.27
CA GLU A 3 18.25 0.05 9.30
C GLU A 3 17.32 1.14 8.74
N MET A 4 16.33 0.72 7.98
CA MET A 4 15.45 1.62 7.25
C MET A 4 14.64 2.55 8.15
N GLN A 5 14.37 2.15 9.40
CA GLN A 5 13.71 3.05 10.35
C GLN A 5 14.57 4.29 10.64
N ILE A 6 15.86 4.11 10.86
CA ILE A 6 16.78 5.23 11.07
C ILE A 6 16.83 6.13 9.82
N VAL A 7 16.86 5.53 8.62
CA VAL A 7 16.84 6.30 7.37
C VAL A 7 15.60 7.18 7.28
N LYS A 8 14.42 6.65 7.63
CA LYS A 8 13.17 7.42 7.64
C LYS A 8 13.20 8.60 8.62
N ASP A 9 13.81 8.41 9.79
CA ASP A 9 13.77 9.37 10.88
C ASP A 9 14.76 10.53 10.70
N ILE A 10 15.91 10.31 10.06
CA ILE A 10 17.00 11.29 10.03
C ILE A 10 17.47 11.72 8.63
N ALA A 11 17.17 10.95 7.59
CA ALA A 11 17.67 11.26 6.26
C ALA A 11 16.71 12.18 5.49
N ASN A 12 17.25 13.15 4.76
CA ASN A 12 16.49 13.94 3.79
C ASN A 12 16.58 13.31 2.39
N ARG A 13 17.71 12.67 2.10
CA ARG A 13 17.97 11.99 0.83
C ARG A 13 18.56 10.62 1.09
N VAL A 14 18.26 9.69 0.19
CA VAL A 14 18.73 8.30 0.23
C VAL A 14 19.41 7.96 -1.07
N ALA A 15 20.53 7.26 -0.96
CA ALA A 15 21.22 6.64 -2.08
C ALA A 15 21.24 5.12 -1.87
N VAL A 16 20.66 4.37 -2.77
CA VAL A 16 20.66 2.90 -2.76
C VAL A 16 21.83 2.41 -3.55
N MET A 17 22.65 1.55 -2.95
CA MET A 17 23.87 1.03 -3.56
C MET A 17 23.84 -0.50 -3.62
N GLN A 18 24.41 -1.04 -4.70
CA GLN A 18 24.65 -2.47 -4.87
C GLN A 18 26.02 -2.70 -5.50
N ASN A 19 26.83 -3.56 -4.88
CA ASN A 19 28.17 -3.92 -5.38
C ASN A 19 29.06 -2.68 -5.67
N GLY A 20 28.97 -1.66 -4.82
CA GLY A 20 29.73 -0.42 -4.96
C GLY A 20 29.20 0.56 -6.03
N LYS A 21 28.07 0.27 -6.65
CA LYS A 21 27.44 1.14 -7.66
C LYS A 21 26.19 1.78 -7.09
N LEU A 22 25.98 3.05 -7.43
CA LEU A 22 24.73 3.75 -7.17
C LEU A 22 23.64 3.16 -8.09
N ILE A 23 22.54 2.69 -7.47
CA ILE A 23 21.40 2.11 -8.17
C ILE A 23 20.28 3.12 -8.30
N GLU A 24 19.98 3.83 -7.21
CA GLU A 24 18.92 4.82 -7.17
C GLU A 24 19.22 5.85 -6.10
N GLU A 25 18.82 7.11 -6.33
CA GLU A 25 18.88 8.16 -5.31
C GLU A 25 17.65 9.07 -5.41
N GLY A 26 17.24 9.62 -4.28
CA GLY A 26 16.11 10.54 -4.21
C GLY A 26 15.85 11.08 -2.81
N SER A 27 14.77 11.82 -2.65
CA SER A 27 14.27 12.12 -1.31
C SER A 27 13.82 10.86 -0.60
N VAL A 28 13.75 10.87 0.73
CA VAL A 28 13.19 9.74 1.49
C VAL A 28 11.78 9.44 1.00
N LEU A 29 10.96 10.49 0.82
CA LEU A 29 9.60 10.34 0.33
C LEU A 29 9.56 9.63 -1.03
N ASP A 30 10.32 10.09 -2.02
CA ASP A 30 10.32 9.49 -3.36
C ASP A 30 10.75 8.03 -3.35
N ILE A 31 11.85 7.73 -2.65
CA ILE A 31 12.38 6.36 -2.56
C ILE A 31 11.37 5.42 -1.89
N PHE A 32 10.64 5.88 -0.87
CA PHE A 32 9.67 5.04 -0.16
C PHE A 32 8.31 4.94 -0.84
N THR A 33 7.90 5.96 -1.59
CA THR A 33 6.58 5.96 -2.25
C THR A 33 6.60 5.51 -3.70
N ASN A 34 7.70 5.75 -4.42
CA ASN A 34 7.80 5.48 -5.85
C ASN A 34 9.17 4.93 -6.26
N PRO A 35 9.65 3.83 -5.64
CA PRO A 35 10.93 3.22 -5.99
C PRO A 35 10.94 2.74 -7.44
N GLN A 36 11.98 3.09 -8.20
CA GLN A 36 12.09 2.77 -9.63
C GLN A 36 12.89 1.48 -9.88
N ASN A 37 13.72 1.07 -8.93
CA ASN A 37 14.56 -0.11 -9.06
C ASN A 37 14.02 -1.27 -8.22
N GLU A 38 14.06 -2.50 -8.75
CA GLU A 38 13.59 -3.70 -8.06
C GLU A 38 14.28 -3.89 -6.69
N LEU A 39 15.59 -3.66 -6.62
CA LEU A 39 16.31 -3.76 -5.34
C LEU A 39 15.79 -2.76 -4.31
N THR A 40 15.50 -1.53 -4.72
CA THR A 40 14.92 -0.52 -3.87
C THR A 40 13.52 -0.95 -3.41
N GLN A 41 12.70 -1.50 -4.30
CA GLN A 41 11.38 -2.04 -3.98
C GLN A 41 11.47 -3.16 -2.94
N ASP A 42 12.42 -4.07 -3.07
CA ASP A 42 12.67 -5.17 -2.12
C ASP A 42 13.06 -4.64 -0.73
N PHE A 43 13.93 -3.62 -0.69
CA PHE A 43 14.30 -2.97 0.58
C PHE A 43 13.10 -2.30 1.25
N ILE A 44 12.29 -1.56 0.51
CA ILE A 44 11.10 -0.90 1.04
C ILE A 44 10.08 -1.94 1.53
N THR A 45 9.81 -2.96 0.73
CA THR A 45 8.87 -4.04 1.06
C THR A 45 9.29 -4.77 2.34
N THR A 46 10.58 -4.99 2.53
CA THR A 46 11.13 -5.57 3.76
C THR A 46 10.99 -4.60 4.93
N ALA A 47 11.28 -3.32 4.71
CA ALA A 47 11.23 -2.29 5.76
C ALA A 47 9.82 -2.00 6.27
N THR A 48 8.81 -2.13 5.42
CA THR A 48 7.40 -1.94 5.79
C THR A 48 6.78 -3.17 6.46
N GLY A 49 7.47 -4.31 6.40
CA GLY A 49 6.97 -5.58 6.96
C GLY A 49 5.78 -6.17 6.18
N ILE A 50 5.46 -5.62 5.02
CA ILE A 50 4.31 -6.08 4.22
C ILE A 50 4.49 -7.53 3.74
N THR A 51 5.71 -7.94 3.41
CA THR A 51 5.99 -9.33 2.98
C THR A 51 5.61 -10.33 4.06
N GLU A 52 6.03 -10.08 5.30
CA GLU A 52 5.71 -10.94 6.45
C GLU A 52 4.21 -10.91 6.77
N ALA A 53 3.59 -9.74 6.69
CA ALA A 53 2.15 -9.59 6.84
C ALA A 53 1.41 -10.40 5.78
N MET A 54 1.83 -10.34 4.51
CA MET A 54 1.21 -11.08 3.40
C MET A 54 1.30 -12.60 3.57
N VAL A 55 2.41 -13.14 4.09
CA VAL A 55 2.53 -14.56 4.42
C VAL A 55 1.44 -14.98 5.41
N LYS A 56 1.24 -14.20 6.48
CA LYS A 56 0.23 -14.47 7.50
C LYS A 56 -1.19 -14.27 6.98
N ILE A 57 -1.43 -13.23 6.19
CA ILE A 57 -2.72 -12.92 5.58
C ILE A 57 -3.17 -14.05 4.66
N ASN A 58 -2.29 -14.54 3.79
CA ASN A 58 -2.60 -15.64 2.86
C ASN A 58 -2.95 -16.96 3.55
N GLN A 59 -2.57 -17.15 4.81
CA GLN A 59 -2.92 -18.32 5.62
C GLN A 59 -4.30 -18.19 6.30
N GLN A 60 -4.88 -16.99 6.33
CA GLN A 60 -6.17 -16.77 6.95
C GLN A 60 -7.29 -17.39 6.12
N LYS A 61 -8.22 -18.07 6.80
CA LYS A 61 -9.36 -18.74 6.15
C LYS A 61 -10.21 -17.76 5.32
N ILE A 62 -10.42 -16.55 5.81
CA ILE A 62 -11.17 -15.50 5.10
C ILE A 62 -10.55 -15.12 3.75
N VAL A 63 -9.24 -15.30 3.60
CA VAL A 63 -8.52 -15.04 2.34
C VAL A 63 -8.49 -16.28 1.46
N GLN A 64 -8.37 -17.47 2.07
CA GLN A 64 -8.41 -18.73 1.33
C GLN A 64 -9.76 -18.97 0.68
N ASP A 65 -10.84 -18.74 1.44
CA ASP A 65 -12.24 -18.89 1.05
C ASP A 65 -12.86 -17.55 0.65
N LEU A 66 -12.11 -16.68 -0.06
CA LEU A 66 -12.56 -15.34 -0.42
C LEU A 66 -13.88 -15.42 -1.21
N PRO A 67 -14.95 -14.71 -0.77
CA PRO A 67 -16.23 -14.70 -1.48
C PRO A 67 -16.11 -14.16 -2.90
N ALA A 68 -17.01 -14.63 -3.78
CA ALA A 68 -16.99 -14.26 -5.21
C ALA A 68 -17.25 -12.74 -5.44
N ASP A 69 -17.94 -12.09 -4.51
CA ASP A 69 -18.23 -10.65 -4.51
C ASP A 69 -17.17 -9.84 -3.76
N SER A 70 -15.97 -10.39 -3.61
CA SER A 70 -14.90 -9.77 -2.84
C SER A 70 -13.57 -9.82 -3.56
N VAL A 71 -12.73 -8.82 -3.29
CA VAL A 71 -11.35 -8.75 -3.76
C VAL A 71 -10.40 -8.47 -2.59
N LEU A 72 -9.28 -9.16 -2.56
CA LEU A 72 -8.15 -8.81 -1.72
C LEU A 72 -7.31 -7.78 -2.46
N ALA A 73 -7.16 -6.62 -1.89
CA ALA A 73 -6.46 -5.49 -2.51
C ALA A 73 -5.36 -4.94 -1.59
N HIS A 74 -4.29 -4.49 -2.21
CA HIS A 74 -3.22 -3.73 -1.58
C HIS A 74 -3.36 -2.28 -2.03
N LEU A 75 -3.47 -1.37 -1.07
CA LEU A 75 -3.62 0.06 -1.27
C LEU A 75 -2.38 0.79 -0.76
N LYS A 76 -1.85 1.71 -1.56
CA LYS A 76 -0.82 2.67 -1.13
C LYS A 76 -1.28 4.08 -1.48
N TYR A 77 -1.03 5.01 -0.58
CA TYR A 77 -1.43 6.40 -0.75
C TYR A 77 -0.52 7.33 0.06
N ALA A 78 -0.38 8.57 -0.39
CA ALA A 78 0.48 9.56 0.24
C ALA A 78 -0.14 10.96 0.16
N GLY A 79 0.26 11.83 1.08
CA GLY A 79 -0.12 13.24 1.09
C GLY A 79 -1.60 13.45 1.42
N THR A 80 -2.25 14.32 0.69
CA THR A 80 -3.63 14.79 0.99
C THR A 80 -4.68 13.68 0.97
N VAL A 81 -4.42 12.55 0.32
CA VAL A 81 -5.32 11.40 0.35
C VAL A 81 -5.46 10.82 1.76
N THR A 82 -4.43 10.95 2.58
CA THR A 82 -4.46 10.46 3.97
C THR A 82 -5.36 11.30 4.88
N ASP A 83 -5.69 12.52 4.48
CA ASP A 83 -6.61 13.40 5.21
C ASP A 83 -8.08 13.06 4.97
N THR A 84 -8.35 12.16 4.03
CA THR A 84 -9.71 11.74 3.69
C THR A 84 -10.05 10.40 4.32
N ALA A 85 -11.32 10.21 4.67
CA ALA A 85 -11.82 8.96 5.23
C ALA A 85 -12.15 7.94 4.11
N ILE A 86 -11.13 7.58 3.28
CA ILE A 86 -11.31 6.83 2.03
C ILE A 86 -12.13 5.54 2.20
N ILE A 87 -11.93 4.82 3.30
CA ILE A 87 -12.68 3.59 3.61
C ILE A 87 -14.15 3.87 3.87
N ASN A 88 -14.44 4.93 4.62
CA ASN A 88 -15.81 5.34 4.89
C ASN A 88 -16.49 5.90 3.61
N ASP A 89 -15.75 6.60 2.79
CA ASP A 89 -16.28 7.21 1.58
C ASP A 89 -16.65 6.17 0.52
N ILE A 90 -15.84 5.13 0.32
CA ILE A 90 -16.20 4.03 -0.59
C ILE A 90 -17.45 3.27 -0.11
N TYR A 91 -17.64 3.13 1.20
CA TYR A 91 -18.86 2.54 1.73
C TYR A 91 -20.08 3.42 1.48
N LYS A 92 -19.99 4.72 1.77
CA LYS A 92 -21.10 5.65 1.60
C LYS A 92 -21.52 5.84 0.14
N GLN A 93 -20.55 5.94 -0.77
CA GLN A 93 -20.80 6.26 -2.17
C GLN A 93 -21.11 5.03 -3.01
N TYR A 94 -20.44 3.91 -2.72
CA TYR A 94 -20.50 2.71 -3.57
C TYR A 94 -21.03 1.47 -2.84
N GLN A 95 -21.38 1.57 -1.55
CA GLN A 95 -21.81 0.43 -0.74
C GLN A 95 -20.78 -0.72 -0.75
N VAL A 96 -19.51 -0.39 -0.88
CA VAL A 96 -18.39 -1.33 -0.79
C VAL A 96 -17.85 -1.33 0.63
N SER A 97 -17.95 -2.46 1.28
CA SER A 97 -17.37 -2.65 2.62
C SER A 97 -15.89 -3.00 2.51
N ALA A 98 -15.12 -2.58 3.51
CA ALA A 98 -13.69 -2.88 3.59
C ALA A 98 -13.37 -3.56 4.93
N ASN A 99 -12.79 -4.75 4.87
CA ASN A 99 -12.20 -5.42 6.02
C ASN A 99 -10.68 -5.26 5.97
N ILE A 100 -10.12 -4.50 6.92
CA ILE A 100 -8.69 -4.20 6.97
C ILE A 100 -7.97 -5.37 7.64
N LEU A 101 -7.05 -6.00 6.90
CA LEU A 101 -6.24 -7.11 7.39
C LEU A 101 -4.86 -6.66 7.87
N HIS A 102 -4.33 -5.60 7.26
CA HIS A 102 -3.09 -4.95 7.65
C HIS A 102 -3.18 -3.46 7.29
N ALA A 103 -2.66 -2.60 8.12
CA ALA A 103 -2.53 -1.18 7.81
C ALA A 103 -1.32 -0.59 8.53
N ASN A 104 -0.62 0.30 7.84
CA ASN A 104 0.45 1.10 8.38
C ASN A 104 0.35 2.52 7.83
N ILE A 105 0.50 3.51 8.70
CA ILE A 105 0.60 4.92 8.31
C ILE A 105 1.85 5.48 8.96
N GLU A 106 2.71 6.07 8.15
CA GLU A 106 3.97 6.70 8.59
C GLU A 106 4.00 8.14 8.11
N ILE A 107 4.80 8.95 8.77
CA ILE A 107 5.06 10.34 8.34
C ILE A 107 6.50 10.38 7.84
N LEU A 108 6.68 10.61 6.54
CA LEU A 108 7.96 10.74 5.86
C LEU A 108 8.10 12.17 5.37
N ASP A 109 9.12 12.89 5.83
CA ASP A 109 9.36 14.30 5.46
C ASP A 109 8.10 15.18 5.60
N ASN A 110 7.40 15.05 6.73
CA ASN A 110 6.12 15.69 7.05
C ASN A 110 4.95 15.34 6.11
N VAL A 111 5.11 14.32 5.29
CA VAL A 111 4.05 13.79 4.41
C VAL A 111 3.55 12.46 4.97
N PRO A 112 2.26 12.33 5.31
CA PRO A 112 1.71 11.05 5.69
C PRO A 112 1.67 10.10 4.50
N VAL A 113 2.13 8.87 4.71
CA VAL A 113 2.13 7.77 3.73
C VAL A 113 1.41 6.59 4.34
N GLY A 114 0.42 6.10 3.65
CA GLY A 114 -0.39 4.96 4.10
C GLY A 114 -0.21 3.74 3.20
N GLU A 115 -0.22 2.57 3.83
CA GLU A 115 -0.22 1.26 3.17
C GLU A 115 -1.21 0.35 3.88
N MET A 116 -2.09 -0.33 3.15
CA MET A 116 -3.01 -1.28 3.75
C MET A 116 -3.33 -2.45 2.82
N VAL A 117 -3.63 -3.60 3.43
CA VAL A 117 -4.21 -4.77 2.77
C VAL A 117 -5.62 -4.95 3.26
N VAL A 118 -6.57 -4.96 2.34
CA VAL A 118 -8.00 -4.98 2.65
C VAL A 118 -8.74 -6.01 1.81
N ILE A 119 -9.83 -6.55 2.34
CA ILE A 119 -10.85 -7.22 1.55
C ILE A 119 -11.94 -6.20 1.27
N LEU A 120 -12.16 -5.88 -0.01
CA LEU A 120 -13.26 -5.06 -0.48
C LEU A 120 -14.38 -5.98 -0.95
N SER A 121 -15.59 -5.76 -0.45
CA SER A 121 -16.77 -6.58 -0.76
C SER A 121 -17.93 -5.72 -1.22
N GLY A 122 -18.55 -6.13 -2.32
CA GLY A 122 -19.69 -5.45 -2.94
C GLY A 122 -20.04 -6.11 -4.26
N ASN A 123 -21.12 -5.67 -4.90
CA ASN A 123 -21.40 -6.16 -6.25
C ASN A 123 -20.33 -5.68 -7.26
N ALA A 124 -20.27 -6.35 -8.42
CA ALA A 124 -19.25 -6.11 -9.45
C ALA A 124 -19.14 -4.65 -9.89
N GLU A 125 -20.26 -4.02 -10.14
CA GLU A 125 -20.33 -2.64 -10.62
C GLU A 125 -19.84 -1.67 -9.55
N ASN A 126 -20.26 -1.86 -8.31
CA ASN A 126 -19.86 -1.03 -7.18
C ASN A 126 -18.36 -1.19 -6.86
N LEU A 127 -17.82 -2.42 -6.91
CA LEU A 127 -16.40 -2.68 -6.74
C LEU A 127 -15.57 -1.97 -7.83
N ALA A 128 -15.98 -2.07 -9.11
CA ALA A 128 -15.29 -1.41 -10.21
C ALA A 128 -15.31 0.11 -10.04
N SER A 129 -16.46 0.68 -9.66
CA SER A 129 -16.63 2.11 -9.43
C SER A 129 -15.78 2.60 -8.24
N ALA A 130 -15.76 1.86 -7.14
CA ALA A 130 -14.94 2.17 -5.97
C ALA A 130 -13.44 2.12 -6.29
N GLN A 131 -12.99 1.11 -7.03
CA GLN A 131 -11.60 0.99 -7.48
C GLN A 131 -11.19 2.17 -8.37
N SER A 132 -12.04 2.52 -9.36
CA SER A 132 -11.78 3.66 -10.24
C SER A 132 -11.71 4.99 -9.47
N ASN A 133 -12.59 5.17 -8.49
CA ASN A 133 -12.58 6.36 -7.64
C ASN A 133 -11.32 6.46 -6.78
N LEU A 134 -10.90 5.35 -6.15
CA LEU A 134 -9.67 5.31 -5.37
C LEU A 134 -8.44 5.66 -6.22
N GLN A 135 -8.34 5.09 -7.43
CA GLN A 135 -7.25 5.39 -8.36
C GLN A 135 -7.27 6.84 -8.84
N ALA A 136 -8.44 7.39 -9.14
CA ALA A 136 -8.60 8.80 -9.51
C ALA A 136 -8.23 9.75 -8.36
N ALA A 137 -8.43 9.34 -7.12
CA ALA A 137 -8.02 10.07 -5.92
C ALA A 137 -6.51 10.00 -5.64
N GLY A 138 -5.75 9.20 -6.40
CA GLY A 138 -4.31 9.04 -6.23
C GLY A 138 -3.90 7.86 -5.36
N VAL A 139 -4.81 6.94 -5.07
CA VAL A 139 -4.50 5.68 -4.40
C VAL A 139 -3.95 4.69 -5.42
N GLU A 140 -2.74 4.18 -5.19
CA GLU A 140 -2.23 3.03 -5.92
C GLU A 140 -2.95 1.78 -5.41
N LEU A 141 -3.73 1.14 -6.26
CA LEU A 141 -4.51 -0.04 -5.92
C LEU A 141 -4.07 -1.23 -6.76
N LYS A 142 -3.67 -2.31 -6.09
CA LYS A 142 -3.32 -3.59 -6.71
C LYS A 142 -4.24 -4.68 -6.18
N VAL A 143 -4.98 -5.34 -7.06
CA VAL A 143 -5.75 -6.53 -6.72
C VAL A 143 -4.79 -7.72 -6.58
N LEU A 144 -4.81 -8.38 -5.43
CA LEU A 144 -3.95 -9.52 -5.10
C LEU A 144 -4.64 -10.85 -5.31
N LYS A 145 -5.95 -10.92 -5.02
CA LYS A 145 -6.77 -12.13 -5.18
C LYS A 145 -8.24 -11.75 -5.38
N GLY A 146 -8.98 -12.62 -6.05
CA GLY A 146 -10.36 -12.39 -6.42
C GLY A 146 -10.45 -11.48 -7.65
N GLY A 147 -11.63 -11.09 -7.97
CA GLY A 147 -11.92 -10.31 -9.15
C GLY A 147 -13.08 -10.92 -9.91
N ILE A 148 -13.72 -10.06 -10.61
CA ILE A 148 -14.93 -10.36 -11.37
C ILE A 148 -14.54 -10.51 -12.82
#